data_329fc4a8b6094f4a86a2c7390f64de36
#
_entry.id   329fc4a8b6094f4a86a2c7390f64de36
#
_cell.length_a   1.000
_cell.length_b   1.000
_cell.length_c   1.000
_cell.angle_alpha   90.00
_cell.angle_beta   90.00
_cell.angle_gamma   90.00
#
_symmetry.space_group_name_H-M   'P 1'
#
loop_
_entity.id
_entity.type
_entity.pdbx_description
1 polymer ?
#
loop_
_entity_poly.entity_id
_entity_poly.type
_entity_poly.pdbx_seq_one_letter_code
_entity_poly.pdbx_strand_id
1 'polypeptide(L)'
;MLELIDRTVIPFILSLYDKVGYAGVAFAVALETFVPIVPSEVIVPMAGWKVSQSATDPTIVEPLSGLPWNWLLALLIATAGALVGSLAGYLIGAWGGRPLLDRYGRYVHIRPDDLDRADAWFARYGDRAVFIGRLVPLLRALINYPAGVARMPVGRFLLFSALGSLPWNAALLYGGFLLGENYRGLYDAVRPFELPIYAAVLLGGAWLIYRWLRARG
;
A
#
# COMPACT_ATOMS: atom_id res chain seq x y z
N MET A 1 -2.59 14.97 -12.99
CA MET A 1 -2.70 13.85 -12.01
C MET A 1 -3.00 14.38 -10.61
N LEU A 2 -2.23 15.34 -10.08
CA LEU A 2 -2.44 15.93 -8.74
C LEU A 2 -3.80 16.60 -8.59
N GLU A 3 -4.23 17.33 -9.59
CA GLU A 3 -5.55 17.99 -9.60
C GLU A 3 -6.71 16.97 -9.57
N LEU A 4 -6.52 15.79 -10.14
CA LEU A 4 -7.47 14.69 -10.08
C LEU A 4 -7.51 14.07 -8.67
N ILE A 5 -6.35 13.93 -8.02
CA ILE A 5 -6.27 13.43 -6.63
C ILE A 5 -6.98 14.40 -5.70
N ASP A 6 -6.67 15.68 -5.79
CA ASP A 6 -7.24 16.71 -4.92
C ASP A 6 -8.75 16.91 -5.14
N ARG A 7 -9.19 16.97 -6.40
CA ARG A 7 -10.61 17.25 -6.72
C ARG A 7 -11.52 16.04 -6.67
N THR A 8 -11.00 14.83 -6.82
CA THR A 8 -11.83 13.62 -6.95
C THR A 8 -11.51 12.57 -5.90
N VAL A 9 -10.23 12.22 -5.73
CA VAL A 9 -9.83 11.11 -4.86
C VAL A 9 -9.99 11.47 -3.38
N ILE A 10 -9.46 12.61 -2.95
CA ILE A 10 -9.56 13.04 -1.55
C ILE A 10 -11.01 13.21 -1.11
N PRO A 11 -11.87 13.97 -1.82
CA PRO A 11 -13.28 14.08 -1.46
C PRO A 11 -14.02 12.75 -1.46
N PHE A 12 -13.69 11.84 -2.39
CA PHE A 12 -14.27 10.50 -2.41
C PHE A 12 -13.88 9.69 -1.16
N ILE A 13 -12.60 9.67 -0.79
CA ILE A 13 -12.12 8.96 0.41
C ILE A 13 -12.76 9.54 1.68
N LEU A 14 -12.79 10.87 1.81
CA LEU A 14 -13.43 11.51 2.95
C LEU A 14 -14.93 11.20 3.01
N SER A 15 -15.63 11.29 1.88
CA SER A 15 -17.05 10.89 1.78
C SER A 15 -17.28 9.41 2.17
N LEU A 16 -16.33 8.53 1.82
CA LEU A 16 -16.37 7.13 2.21
C LEU A 16 -16.22 7.00 3.74
N TYR A 17 -15.25 7.71 4.33
CA TYR A 17 -15.03 7.68 5.78
C TYR A 17 -16.21 8.30 6.56
N ASP A 18 -16.81 9.36 6.03
CA ASP A 18 -17.98 10.01 6.64
C ASP A 18 -19.24 9.13 6.59
N LYS A 19 -19.35 8.22 5.61
CA LYS A 19 -20.51 7.34 5.45
C LYS A 19 -20.37 6.00 6.16
N VAL A 20 -19.21 5.37 6.08
CA VAL A 20 -19.00 3.98 6.54
C VAL A 20 -17.80 3.82 7.48
N GLY A 21 -17.21 4.91 7.94
CA GLY A 21 -16.23 4.93 9.02
C GLY A 21 -15.02 4.02 8.80
N TYR A 22 -14.71 3.24 9.82
CA TYR A 22 -13.59 2.29 9.77
C TYR A 22 -13.72 1.23 8.66
N ALA A 23 -14.93 0.84 8.27
CA ALA A 23 -15.13 -0.07 7.15
C ALA A 23 -14.64 0.56 5.83
N GLY A 24 -14.83 1.88 5.67
CA GLY A 24 -14.29 2.65 4.55
C GLY A 24 -12.77 2.67 4.54
N VAL A 25 -12.14 2.83 5.70
CA VAL A 25 -10.67 2.74 5.85
C VAL A 25 -10.16 1.37 5.43
N ALA A 26 -10.76 0.29 5.97
CA ALA A 26 -10.38 -1.08 5.63
C ALA A 26 -10.52 -1.35 4.13
N PHE A 27 -11.65 -0.96 3.54
CA PHE A 27 -11.92 -1.15 2.12
C PHE A 27 -10.93 -0.40 1.22
N ALA A 28 -10.70 0.88 1.51
CA ALA A 28 -9.80 1.71 0.71
C ALA A 28 -8.36 1.17 0.75
N VAL A 29 -7.86 0.78 1.94
CA VAL A 29 -6.53 0.20 2.10
C VAL A 29 -6.44 -1.19 1.46
N ALA A 30 -7.48 -2.02 1.57
CA ALA A 30 -7.52 -3.33 0.92
C ALA A 30 -7.46 -3.20 -0.60
N LEU A 31 -8.25 -2.28 -1.16
CA LEU A 31 -8.29 -2.03 -2.59
C LEU A 31 -6.93 -1.53 -3.11
N GLU A 32 -6.32 -0.57 -2.43
CA GLU A 32 -4.99 -0.04 -2.77
C GLU A 32 -3.92 -1.13 -2.72
N THR A 33 -3.92 -1.94 -1.66
CA THR A 33 -2.93 -3.01 -1.50
C THR A 33 -3.09 -4.11 -2.54
N PHE A 34 -4.31 -4.32 -3.04
CA PHE A 34 -4.60 -5.27 -4.11
C PHE A 34 -4.32 -4.68 -5.49
N VAL A 35 -4.81 -3.48 -5.75
CA VAL A 35 -4.59 -2.76 -7.03
C VAL A 35 -4.10 -1.35 -6.70
N PRO A 36 -2.81 -1.04 -6.87
CA PRO A 36 -2.21 0.22 -6.45
C PRO A 36 -2.61 1.37 -7.39
N ILE A 37 -3.89 1.77 -7.34
CA ILE A 37 -4.43 2.91 -8.12
C ILE A 37 -4.27 4.20 -7.33
N VAL A 38 -4.59 4.17 -6.04
CA VAL A 38 -4.50 5.33 -5.14
C VAL A 38 -3.43 5.04 -4.09
N PRO A 39 -2.41 5.89 -3.97
CA PRO A 39 -1.35 5.66 -2.99
C PRO A 39 -1.90 5.65 -1.55
N SER A 40 -1.47 4.71 -0.72
CA SER A 40 -1.84 4.67 0.71
C SER A 40 -1.32 5.89 1.48
N GLU A 41 -0.35 6.60 0.89
CA GLU A 41 0.14 7.90 1.35
C GLU A 41 -0.96 8.99 1.34
N VAL A 42 -2.07 8.76 0.66
CA VAL A 42 -3.27 9.59 0.69
C VAL A 42 -4.31 8.96 1.63
N ILE A 43 -4.56 7.67 1.51
CA ILE A 43 -5.64 6.95 2.20
C ILE A 43 -5.41 6.94 3.73
N VAL A 44 -4.26 6.47 4.18
CA VAL A 44 -4.00 6.28 5.62
C VAL A 44 -3.85 7.60 6.38
N PRO A 45 -3.17 8.65 5.86
CA PRO A 45 -3.15 9.95 6.51
C PRO A 45 -4.54 10.60 6.66
N MET A 46 -5.48 10.35 5.73
CA MET A 46 -6.85 10.85 5.88
C MET A 46 -7.56 10.24 7.11
N ALA A 47 -7.30 8.96 7.41
CA ALA A 47 -7.81 8.36 8.65
C ALA A 47 -7.15 8.98 9.90
N GLY A 48 -5.85 9.28 9.84
CA GLY A 48 -5.14 10.01 10.89
C GLY A 48 -5.69 11.41 11.13
N TRP A 49 -6.02 12.12 10.05
CA TRP A 49 -6.68 13.42 10.12
C TRP A 49 -8.07 13.33 10.78
N LYS A 50 -8.89 12.31 10.47
CA LYS A 50 -10.17 12.08 11.16
C LYS A 50 -9.99 11.85 12.67
N VAL A 51 -8.96 11.12 13.07
CA VAL A 51 -8.61 10.95 14.50
C VAL A 51 -8.23 12.29 15.14
N SER A 52 -7.46 13.12 14.45
CA SER A 52 -7.09 14.47 14.95
C SER A 52 -8.31 15.37 15.11
N GLN A 53 -9.21 15.39 14.10
CA GLN A 53 -10.44 16.17 14.18
C GLN A 53 -11.32 15.73 15.35
N SER A 54 -11.50 14.43 15.54
CA SER A 54 -12.30 13.88 16.64
C SER A 54 -11.69 14.15 18.03
N ALA A 55 -10.37 14.35 18.10
CA ALA A 55 -9.69 14.74 19.34
C ALA A 55 -9.90 16.21 19.69
N THR A 56 -10.12 17.07 18.69
CA THR A 56 -10.36 18.51 18.88
C THR A 56 -11.84 18.87 18.95
N ASP A 57 -12.69 18.13 18.23
CA ASP A 57 -14.13 18.33 18.21
C ASP A 57 -14.86 17.03 18.53
N PRO A 58 -15.44 16.86 19.75
CA PRO A 58 -16.17 15.68 20.17
C PRO A 58 -17.43 15.37 19.33
N THR A 59 -17.90 16.29 18.51
CA THR A 59 -19.06 16.06 17.61
C THR A 59 -18.67 15.24 16.39
N ILE A 60 -17.37 15.16 16.06
CA ILE A 60 -16.86 14.38 14.97
C ILE A 60 -16.65 12.95 15.43
N VAL A 61 -17.65 12.12 15.20
CA VAL A 61 -17.68 10.70 15.59
C VAL A 61 -17.56 9.77 14.38
N GLU A 62 -17.17 8.55 14.66
CA GLU A 62 -17.18 7.48 13.66
C GLU A 62 -18.65 7.06 13.38
N PRO A 63 -19.08 7.07 12.11
CA PRO A 63 -20.51 7.04 11.76
C PRO A 63 -21.24 5.74 12.13
N LEU A 64 -20.55 4.60 12.22
CA LEU A 64 -21.20 3.32 12.52
C LEU A 64 -21.28 3.04 14.03
N SER A 65 -20.28 3.50 14.80
CA SER A 65 -20.22 3.27 16.25
C SER A 65 -20.78 4.45 17.06
N GLY A 66 -20.80 5.66 16.49
CA GLY A 66 -21.10 6.89 17.19
C GLY A 66 -20.05 7.30 18.24
N LEU A 67 -18.90 6.63 18.27
CA LEU A 67 -17.79 6.89 19.18
C LEU A 67 -16.74 7.79 18.52
N PRO A 68 -15.92 8.52 19.29
CA PRO A 68 -14.79 9.24 18.76
C PRO A 68 -13.84 8.35 17.95
N TRP A 69 -13.26 8.89 16.87
CA TRP A 69 -12.23 8.18 16.12
C TRP A 69 -11.03 7.87 17.00
N ASN A 70 -10.63 6.60 17.01
CA ASN A 70 -9.55 6.11 17.87
C ASN A 70 -8.32 5.74 17.04
N TRP A 71 -7.16 6.22 17.46
CA TRP A 71 -5.90 5.98 16.75
C TRP A 71 -5.55 4.50 16.63
N LEU A 72 -5.68 3.74 17.73
CA LEU A 72 -5.36 2.31 17.74
C LEU A 72 -6.30 1.52 16.84
N LEU A 73 -7.61 1.80 16.89
CA LEU A 73 -8.59 1.16 16.01
C LEU A 73 -8.33 1.50 14.55
N ALA A 74 -8.05 2.76 14.21
CA ALA A 74 -7.70 3.16 12.85
C ALA A 74 -6.47 2.41 12.34
N LEU A 75 -5.42 2.26 13.18
CA LEU A 75 -4.21 1.53 12.85
C LEU A 75 -4.48 0.03 12.61
N LEU A 76 -5.22 -0.60 13.52
CA LEU A 76 -5.54 -2.03 13.40
C LEU A 76 -6.43 -2.31 12.19
N ILE A 77 -7.41 -1.47 11.93
CA ILE A 77 -8.32 -1.59 10.79
C ILE A 77 -7.60 -1.35 9.46
N ALA A 78 -6.75 -0.31 9.39
CA ALA A 78 -5.93 -0.08 8.19
C ALA A 78 -5.00 -1.27 7.93
N THR A 79 -4.39 -1.82 8.98
CA THR A 79 -3.51 -3.01 8.84
C THR A 79 -4.32 -4.25 8.44
N ALA A 80 -5.51 -4.46 9.00
CA ALA A 80 -6.39 -5.55 8.59
C ALA A 80 -6.81 -5.41 7.12
N GLY A 81 -7.17 -4.21 6.66
CA GLY A 81 -7.44 -3.92 5.26
C GLY A 81 -6.25 -4.26 4.35
N ALA A 82 -5.03 -3.85 4.74
CA ALA A 82 -3.82 -4.20 4.03
C ALA A 82 -3.60 -5.72 3.96
N LEU A 83 -3.90 -6.46 5.00
CA LEU A 83 -3.80 -7.94 5.01
C LEU A 83 -4.82 -8.58 4.06
N VAL A 84 -6.06 -8.08 4.03
CA VAL A 84 -7.09 -8.57 3.10
C VAL A 84 -6.67 -8.35 1.66
N GLY A 85 -6.25 -7.13 1.30
CA GLY A 85 -5.75 -6.83 -0.04
C GLY A 85 -4.52 -7.67 -0.43
N SER A 86 -3.62 -7.88 0.53
CA SER A 86 -2.44 -8.71 0.36
C SER A 86 -2.79 -10.17 0.11
N LEU A 87 -3.74 -10.70 0.88
CA LEU A 87 -4.20 -12.08 0.70
C LEU A 87 -4.83 -12.28 -0.67
N ALA A 88 -5.60 -11.30 -1.17
CA ALA A 88 -6.14 -11.37 -2.52
C ALA A 88 -5.03 -11.44 -3.58
N GLY A 89 -4.01 -10.58 -3.49
CA GLY A 89 -2.84 -10.62 -4.38
C GLY A 89 -2.05 -11.93 -4.27
N TYR A 90 -1.85 -12.42 -3.04
CA TYR A 90 -1.23 -13.71 -2.77
C TYR A 90 -1.99 -14.88 -3.42
N LEU A 91 -3.32 -14.92 -3.26
CA LEU A 91 -4.16 -15.98 -3.84
C LEU A 91 -4.11 -15.98 -5.35
N ILE A 92 -4.09 -14.80 -5.99
CA ILE A 92 -3.87 -14.72 -7.44
C ILE A 92 -2.52 -15.31 -7.83
N GLY A 93 -1.45 -14.98 -7.10
CA GLY A 93 -0.15 -15.59 -7.31
C GLY A 93 -0.14 -17.11 -7.09
N ALA A 94 -0.79 -17.58 -6.02
CA ALA A 94 -0.82 -18.99 -5.65
C ALA A 94 -1.67 -19.86 -6.60
N TRP A 95 -2.83 -19.33 -7.05
CA TRP A 95 -3.74 -20.06 -7.95
C TRP A 95 -3.38 -19.86 -9.42
N GLY A 96 -3.05 -18.62 -9.78
CA GLY A 96 -2.61 -18.28 -11.13
C GLY A 96 -1.23 -18.86 -11.44
N GLY A 97 -0.35 -18.82 -10.46
CA GLY A 97 0.98 -19.39 -10.45
C GLY A 97 1.77 -19.20 -11.75
N ARG A 98 2.71 -20.10 -11.99
CA ARG A 98 3.45 -20.17 -13.26
C ARG A 98 2.56 -20.26 -14.51
N PRO A 99 1.48 -21.09 -14.56
CA PRO A 99 0.67 -21.18 -15.76
C PRO A 99 0.00 -19.88 -16.21
N LEU A 100 -0.45 -19.06 -15.25
CA LEU A 100 -1.03 -17.75 -15.56
C LEU A 100 0.03 -16.80 -16.08
N LEU A 101 1.18 -16.76 -15.42
CA LEU A 101 2.29 -15.89 -15.79
C LEU A 101 3.00 -16.37 -17.07
N ASP A 102 3.12 -17.66 -17.28
CA ASP A 102 3.61 -18.22 -18.54
C ASP A 102 2.70 -17.86 -19.73
N ARG A 103 1.38 -17.84 -19.50
CA ARG A 103 0.38 -17.51 -20.54
C ARG A 103 0.21 -16.01 -20.77
N TYR A 104 0.19 -15.21 -19.69
CA TYR A 104 -0.15 -13.79 -19.73
C TYR A 104 1.03 -12.87 -19.37
N GLY A 105 2.13 -13.42 -18.83
CA GLY A 105 3.30 -12.65 -18.39
C GLY A 105 3.90 -11.79 -19.50
N ARG A 106 3.81 -12.24 -20.76
CA ARG A 106 4.27 -11.46 -21.93
C ARG A 106 3.56 -10.08 -22.05
N TYR A 107 2.32 -9.97 -21.60
CA TYR A 107 1.55 -8.71 -21.65
C TYR A 107 1.98 -7.72 -20.54
N VAL A 108 2.56 -8.23 -19.45
CA VAL A 108 3.08 -7.46 -18.32
C VAL A 108 4.61 -7.50 -18.26
N HIS A 109 5.27 -7.92 -19.37
CA HIS A 109 6.73 -8.00 -19.51
C HIS A 109 7.44 -8.90 -18.48
N ILE A 110 6.73 -9.89 -17.90
CA ILE A 110 7.30 -10.88 -17.00
C ILE A 110 7.73 -12.11 -17.86
N ARG A 111 9.00 -12.47 -17.75
CA ARG A 111 9.56 -13.66 -18.43
C ARG A 111 9.60 -14.85 -17.47
N PRO A 112 9.60 -16.10 -17.97
CA PRO A 112 9.79 -17.29 -17.14
C PRO A 112 11.02 -17.23 -16.24
N ASP A 113 12.14 -16.71 -16.77
CA ASP A 113 13.40 -16.53 -16.01
C ASP A 113 13.24 -15.56 -14.80
N ASP A 114 12.34 -14.59 -14.90
CA ASP A 114 12.09 -13.64 -13.81
C ASP A 114 11.32 -14.32 -12.68
N LEU A 115 10.50 -15.32 -13.01
CA LEU A 115 9.82 -16.17 -12.03
C LEU A 115 10.81 -17.11 -11.33
N ASP A 116 11.75 -17.72 -12.08
CA ASP A 116 12.80 -18.56 -11.49
C ASP A 116 13.68 -17.76 -10.52
N ARG A 117 13.98 -16.51 -10.87
CA ARG A 117 14.72 -15.59 -9.98
C ARG A 117 13.91 -15.20 -8.75
N ALA A 118 12.60 -14.94 -8.90
CA ALA A 118 11.73 -14.67 -7.78
C ALA A 118 11.66 -15.87 -6.84
N ASP A 119 11.50 -17.09 -7.38
CA ASP A 119 11.49 -18.31 -6.59
C ASP A 119 12.84 -18.52 -5.85
N ALA A 120 13.97 -18.31 -6.53
CA ALA A 120 15.30 -18.39 -5.92
C ALA A 120 15.48 -17.30 -4.82
N TRP A 121 14.94 -16.09 -5.04
CA TRP A 121 15.00 -15.02 -4.08
C TRP A 121 14.15 -15.34 -2.83
N PHE A 122 12.93 -15.84 -3.02
CA PHE A 122 12.08 -16.31 -1.93
C PHE A 122 12.66 -17.53 -1.22
N ALA A 123 13.26 -18.47 -1.95
CA ALA A 123 13.96 -19.62 -1.36
C ALA A 123 15.15 -19.18 -0.48
N ARG A 124 15.85 -18.11 -0.87
CA ARG A 124 17.01 -17.58 -0.15
C ARG A 124 16.65 -16.71 1.05
N TYR A 125 15.68 -15.82 0.91
CA TYR A 125 15.33 -14.81 1.90
C TYR A 125 14.05 -15.12 2.66
N GLY A 126 13.21 -16.04 2.13
CA GLY A 126 12.00 -16.53 2.75
C GLY A 126 11.09 -15.43 3.27
N ASP A 127 10.71 -15.58 4.51
CA ASP A 127 9.78 -14.67 5.21
C ASP A 127 10.30 -13.22 5.30
N ARG A 128 11.63 -13.05 5.39
CA ARG A 128 12.28 -11.71 5.44
C ARG A 128 12.06 -10.93 4.16
N ALA A 129 11.91 -11.61 3.03
CA ALA A 129 11.62 -10.97 1.76
C ALA A 129 10.29 -10.21 1.78
N VAL A 130 9.25 -10.81 2.38
CA VAL A 130 7.94 -10.17 2.53
C VAL A 130 8.03 -8.99 3.48
N PHE A 131 8.67 -9.16 4.64
CA PHE A 131 8.83 -8.09 5.61
C PHE A 131 9.56 -6.87 5.01
N ILE A 132 10.73 -7.10 4.41
CA ILE A 132 11.54 -6.03 3.80
C ILE A 132 10.79 -5.38 2.63
N GLY A 133 10.16 -6.18 1.77
CA GLY A 133 9.37 -5.68 0.64
C GLY A 133 8.21 -4.78 1.08
N ARG A 134 7.65 -5.03 2.27
CA ARG A 134 6.59 -4.20 2.86
C ARG A 134 7.06 -2.83 3.35
N LEU A 135 8.32 -2.70 3.71
CA LEU A 135 8.90 -1.42 4.13
C LEU A 135 9.27 -0.52 2.95
N VAL A 136 9.27 -1.07 1.73
CA VAL A 136 9.58 -0.31 0.52
C VAL A 136 8.28 0.05 -0.21
N PRO A 137 7.95 1.34 -0.40
CA PRO A 137 6.66 1.80 -0.91
C PRO A 137 6.21 1.11 -2.21
N LEU A 138 7.11 1.00 -3.20
CA LEU A 138 6.79 0.39 -4.49
C LEU A 138 6.64 -1.13 -4.42
N LEU A 139 7.40 -1.79 -3.54
CA LEU A 139 7.42 -3.26 -3.44
C LEU A 139 6.30 -3.82 -2.58
N ARG A 140 5.74 -3.06 -1.66
CA ARG A 140 4.77 -3.55 -0.66
C ARG A 140 3.48 -4.13 -1.28
N ALA A 141 2.99 -3.58 -2.39
CA ALA A 141 1.84 -4.12 -3.10
C ALA A 141 2.25 -5.28 -4.02
N LEU A 142 3.42 -5.18 -4.65
CA LEU A 142 3.89 -6.16 -5.63
C LEU A 142 4.38 -7.47 -4.99
N ILE A 143 4.92 -7.43 -3.77
CA ILE A 143 5.48 -8.60 -3.08
C ILE A 143 4.48 -9.73 -2.84
N ASN A 144 3.18 -9.41 -2.85
CA ASN A 144 2.09 -10.37 -2.62
C ASN A 144 2.05 -11.46 -3.69
N TYR A 145 2.20 -11.06 -4.96
CA TYR A 145 2.11 -11.96 -6.10
C TYR A 145 3.25 -12.99 -6.13
N PRO A 146 4.54 -12.61 -6.03
CA PRO A 146 5.65 -13.57 -5.96
C PRO A 146 5.57 -14.47 -4.71
N ALA A 147 5.11 -13.96 -3.56
CA ALA A 147 4.92 -14.78 -2.37
C ALA A 147 3.88 -15.89 -2.59
N GLY A 148 2.81 -15.58 -3.35
CA GLY A 148 1.81 -16.55 -3.77
C GLY A 148 2.36 -17.57 -4.75
N VAL A 149 3.11 -17.14 -5.77
CA VAL A 149 3.77 -18.03 -6.75
C VAL A 149 4.72 -19.00 -6.06
N ALA A 150 5.54 -18.51 -5.13
CA ALA A 150 6.45 -19.32 -4.32
C ALA A 150 5.73 -20.23 -3.30
N ARG A 151 4.38 -20.16 -3.24
CA ARG A 151 3.54 -20.94 -2.30
C ARG A 151 4.01 -20.85 -0.86
N MET A 152 4.43 -19.66 -0.44
CA MET A 152 4.79 -19.40 0.95
C MET A 152 3.62 -19.78 1.88
N PRO A 153 3.84 -20.40 3.05
CA PRO A 153 2.76 -20.71 3.98
C PRO A 153 1.96 -19.46 4.37
N VAL A 154 0.64 -19.48 4.13
CA VAL A 154 -0.26 -18.32 4.29
C VAL A 154 -0.12 -17.66 5.66
N GLY A 155 -0.02 -18.46 6.75
CA GLY A 155 0.14 -17.91 8.10
C GLY A 155 1.43 -17.09 8.25
N ARG A 156 2.54 -17.56 7.70
CA ARG A 156 3.81 -16.82 7.71
C ARG A 156 3.72 -15.58 6.83
N PHE A 157 3.14 -15.70 5.63
CA PHE A 157 2.90 -14.56 4.76
C PHE A 157 2.11 -13.44 5.45
N LEU A 158 0.98 -13.79 6.10
CA LEU A 158 0.15 -12.83 6.82
C LEU A 158 0.89 -12.22 8.02
N LEU A 159 1.64 -13.02 8.79
CA LEU A 159 2.43 -12.53 9.91
C LEU A 159 3.47 -11.50 9.48
N PHE A 160 4.30 -11.83 8.47
CA PHE A 160 5.34 -10.91 7.98
C PHE A 160 4.73 -9.70 7.24
N SER A 161 3.59 -9.88 6.61
CA SER A 161 2.81 -8.77 6.03
C SER A 161 2.28 -7.83 7.11
N ALA A 162 1.74 -8.36 8.21
CA ALA A 162 1.27 -7.56 9.33
C ALA A 162 2.42 -6.78 9.96
N LEU A 163 3.52 -7.47 10.31
CA LEU A 163 4.70 -6.85 10.91
C LEU A 163 5.32 -5.75 10.04
N GLY A 164 5.31 -5.94 8.71
CA GLY A 164 5.84 -4.93 7.78
C GLY A 164 4.87 -3.77 7.52
N SER A 165 3.55 -4.02 7.49
CA SER A 165 2.54 -2.98 7.23
C SER A 165 2.27 -2.12 8.46
N LEU A 166 2.37 -2.67 9.65
CA LEU A 166 2.04 -2.00 10.92
C LEU A 166 2.89 -0.72 11.13
N PRO A 167 4.23 -0.75 11.08
CA PRO A 167 5.03 0.46 11.26
C PRO A 167 4.80 1.48 10.14
N TRP A 168 4.57 1.03 8.91
CA TRP A 168 4.26 1.92 7.79
C TRP A 168 2.92 2.64 7.99
N ASN A 169 1.86 1.88 8.29
CA ASN A 169 0.54 2.45 8.56
C ASN A 169 0.56 3.36 9.79
N ALA A 170 1.32 2.99 10.84
CA ALA A 170 1.48 3.85 12.02
C ALA A 170 2.15 5.18 11.69
N ALA A 171 3.20 5.17 10.87
CA ALA A 171 3.89 6.38 10.44
C ALA A 171 2.97 7.29 9.61
N LEU A 172 2.24 6.71 8.64
CA LEU A 172 1.32 7.47 7.80
C LEU A 172 0.12 8.02 8.61
N LEU A 173 -0.47 7.20 9.48
CA LEU A 173 -1.58 7.61 10.35
C LEU A 173 -1.14 8.73 11.29
N TYR A 174 0.06 8.59 11.88
CA TYR A 174 0.63 9.62 12.76
C TYR A 174 0.94 10.92 12.00
N GLY A 175 1.48 10.81 10.79
CA GLY A 175 1.65 11.94 9.89
C GLY A 175 0.34 12.69 9.67
N GLY A 176 -0.73 11.97 9.30
CA GLY A 176 -2.07 12.54 9.13
C GLY A 176 -2.64 13.17 10.41
N PHE A 177 -2.41 12.54 11.56
CA PHE A 177 -2.80 13.08 12.87
C PHE A 177 -2.09 14.39 13.21
N LEU A 178 -0.76 14.45 13.05
CA LEU A 178 0.03 15.65 13.32
C LEU A 178 -0.34 16.83 12.41
N LEU A 179 -0.70 16.51 11.17
CA LEU A 179 -1.05 17.54 10.21
C LEU A 179 -2.38 18.20 10.54
N GLY A 180 -3.33 17.47 11.13
CA GLY A 180 -4.60 18.00 11.57
C GLY A 180 -5.23 18.92 10.52
N GLU A 181 -5.55 20.16 10.92
CA GLU A 181 -6.09 21.19 10.02
C GLU A 181 -5.06 21.74 9.00
N ASN A 182 -3.76 21.53 9.25
CA ASN A 182 -2.68 21.96 8.35
C ASN A 182 -2.36 20.94 7.23
N TYR A 183 -3.21 19.93 7.02
CA TYR A 183 -3.02 18.96 5.94
C TYR A 183 -2.81 19.64 4.57
N ARG A 184 -3.56 20.72 4.29
CA ARG A 184 -3.36 21.52 3.08
C ARG A 184 -1.97 22.18 3.04
N GLY A 185 -1.48 22.68 4.16
CA GLY A 185 -0.15 23.29 4.25
C GLY A 185 0.98 22.30 4.02
N LEU A 186 0.84 21.03 4.45
CA LEU A 186 1.83 20.01 4.12
C LEU A 186 1.78 19.62 2.65
N TYR A 187 0.59 19.44 2.11
CA TYR A 187 0.41 19.18 0.69
C TYR A 187 1.14 20.24 -0.16
N ASP A 188 0.96 21.51 0.19
CA ASP A 188 1.66 22.61 -0.46
C ASP A 188 3.18 22.61 -0.20
N ALA A 189 3.62 22.15 0.98
CA ALA A 189 5.04 22.03 1.31
C ALA A 189 5.73 20.83 0.63
N VAL A 190 5.01 19.71 0.44
CA VAL A 190 5.54 18.50 -0.21
C VAL A 190 5.45 18.58 -1.73
N ARG A 191 4.49 19.33 -2.26
CA ARG A 191 4.26 19.53 -3.69
C ARG A 191 5.51 19.89 -4.51
N PRO A 192 6.44 20.78 -4.07
CA PRO A 192 7.68 21.05 -4.81
C PRO A 192 8.61 19.85 -4.92
N PHE A 193 8.52 18.90 -3.99
CA PHE A 193 9.39 17.72 -3.94
C PHE A 193 8.80 16.51 -4.68
N GLU A 194 7.51 16.52 -5.04
CA GLU A 194 6.88 15.43 -5.78
C GLU A 194 7.53 15.19 -7.13
N LEU A 195 7.72 16.24 -7.91
CA LEU A 195 8.34 16.14 -9.23
C LEU A 195 9.78 15.57 -9.17
N PRO A 196 10.66 16.04 -8.27
CA PRO A 196 11.97 15.44 -8.03
C PRO A 196 11.91 13.99 -7.57
N ILE A 197 10.96 13.63 -6.69
CA ILE A 197 10.80 12.25 -6.20
C ILE A 197 10.35 11.33 -7.34
N TYR A 198 9.32 11.72 -8.10
CA TYR A 198 8.88 10.94 -9.27
C TYR A 198 9.98 10.83 -10.34
N ALA A 199 10.69 11.93 -10.60
CA ALA A 199 11.82 11.89 -11.52
C ALA A 199 12.93 10.96 -11.02
N ALA A 200 13.26 10.99 -9.72
CA ALA A 200 14.26 10.11 -9.13
C ALA A 200 13.82 8.62 -9.19
N VAL A 201 12.53 8.33 -8.93
CA VAL A 201 11.99 6.98 -9.04
C VAL A 201 11.98 6.49 -10.49
N LEU A 202 11.56 7.34 -11.44
CA LEU A 202 11.56 7.00 -12.87
C LEU A 202 12.97 6.84 -13.41
N LEU A 203 13.89 7.76 -13.08
CA LEU A 203 15.29 7.68 -13.51
C LEU A 203 16.01 6.50 -12.86
N GLY A 204 15.76 6.24 -11.58
CA GLY A 204 16.28 5.06 -10.87
C GLY A 204 15.76 3.77 -11.48
N GLY A 205 14.47 3.69 -11.78
CA GLY A 205 13.83 2.56 -12.47
C GLY A 205 14.39 2.38 -13.88
N ALA A 206 14.47 3.45 -14.66
CA ALA A 206 15.05 3.44 -16.00
C ALA A 206 16.53 3.04 -15.98
N TRP A 207 17.32 3.54 -15.01
CA TRP A 207 18.71 3.17 -14.82
C TRP A 207 18.89 1.69 -14.44
N LEU A 208 18.03 1.16 -13.56
CA LEU A 208 18.01 -0.26 -13.22
C LEU A 208 17.68 -1.13 -14.44
N ILE A 209 16.68 -0.72 -15.23
CA ILE A 209 16.30 -1.39 -16.48
C ILE A 209 17.44 -1.32 -17.49
N TYR A 210 18.05 -0.15 -17.69
CA TYR A 210 19.18 0.02 -18.58
C TYR A 210 20.39 -0.82 -18.18
N ARG A 211 20.74 -0.82 -16.88
CA ARG A 211 21.84 -1.64 -16.35
C ARG A 211 21.55 -3.14 -16.50
N TRP A 212 20.30 -3.53 -16.32
CA TRP A 212 19.85 -4.91 -16.51
C TRP A 212 19.92 -5.35 -17.99
N LEU A 213 19.48 -4.49 -18.92
CA LEU A 213 19.58 -4.75 -20.35
C LEU A 213 21.05 -4.87 -20.81
N ARG A 214 21.93 -4.00 -20.29
CA ARG A 214 23.36 -4.00 -20.64
C ARG A 214 24.13 -5.18 -20.05
N ALA A 215 23.67 -5.76 -18.97
CA ALA A 215 24.25 -6.98 -18.39
C ALA A 215 23.84 -8.27 -19.13
N ARG A 216 22.95 -8.16 -20.12
CA ARG A 216 22.44 -9.27 -20.95
C ARG A 216 22.92 -9.25 -22.41
N GLY A 217 23.63 -8.21 -22.86
CA GLY A 217 24.33 -8.15 -24.13
C GLY A 217 25.83 -8.35 -23.94
#